data_9cd3e74b69141c8fb22f4aaaf2c8dc7f
#
_entry.id   9cd3e74b69141c8fb22f4aaaf2c8dc7f
#
_cell.length_a   1.000
_cell.length_b   1.000
_cell.length_c   1.000
_cell.angle_alpha   90.00
_cell.angle_beta   90.00
_cell.angle_gamma   90.00
#
_symmetry.space_group_name_H-M   'P 1'
#
loop_
_entity.id
_entity.type
_entity.pdbx_description
1 polymer ?
#
loop_
_entity_poly.entity_id
_entity_poly.type
_entity_poly.pdbx_seq_one_letter_code
_entity_poly.pdbx_strand_id
1 'polypeptide(L)'
;MTVSMRFGIMIYKFYTVSIYIILSILFTTQALSKTKLLGTEKYWKAYSTKIEKTKTCFITSEPIKTEGKFNKDNRGKPYVFVTNIKNGTNHEVSIKAGFNFKKNKDVIFEVDGKKTKLFPVDDRAWSESTKIDRFLVQSMRKGQKLIVTGISAPGNKIIDTYSLSGFTKALRLIDKSCS
;
A
#
# COMPACT_ATOMS: atom_id res chain seq x y z
N MET A 1 45.23 -50.27 -16.18
CA MET A 1 43.86 -50.19 -16.68
C MET A 1 42.93 -49.39 -15.73
N THR A 2 43.42 -48.78 -14.65
CA THR A 2 42.62 -48.11 -13.58
C THR A 2 42.62 -46.58 -13.62
N VAL A 3 43.50 -45.94 -14.39
CA VAL A 3 43.59 -44.46 -14.45
C VAL A 3 42.55 -43.82 -15.38
N SER A 4 42.21 -44.49 -16.50
CA SER A 4 41.24 -43.95 -17.48
C SER A 4 39.80 -43.89 -16.93
N MET A 5 39.44 -44.82 -16.04
CA MET A 5 38.08 -44.90 -15.48
C MET A 5 37.80 -43.79 -14.45
N ARG A 6 38.83 -43.33 -13.72
CA ARG A 6 38.67 -42.21 -12.74
C ARG A 6 38.50 -40.85 -13.40
N PHE A 7 39.08 -40.64 -14.59
CA PHE A 7 38.96 -39.38 -15.33
C PHE A 7 37.56 -39.19 -15.91
N GLY A 8 36.93 -40.25 -16.42
CA GLY A 8 35.54 -40.18 -16.92
C GLY A 8 34.49 -39.86 -15.85
N ILE A 9 34.65 -40.44 -14.65
CA ILE A 9 33.73 -40.18 -13.52
C ILE A 9 33.84 -38.74 -13.00
N MET A 10 35.05 -38.17 -13.03
CA MET A 10 35.26 -36.78 -12.58
C MET A 10 34.66 -35.78 -13.56
N ILE A 11 34.80 -35.99 -14.87
CA ILE A 11 34.19 -35.14 -15.89
C ILE A 11 32.67 -35.23 -15.83
N TYR A 12 32.08 -36.41 -15.66
CA TYR A 12 30.63 -36.59 -15.53
C TYR A 12 30.06 -35.85 -14.32
N LYS A 13 30.73 -35.87 -13.17
CA LYS A 13 30.32 -35.10 -11.96
C LYS A 13 30.37 -33.60 -12.21
N PHE A 14 31.34 -33.07 -12.94
CA PHE A 14 31.38 -31.64 -13.29
C PHE A 14 30.25 -31.25 -14.22
N TYR A 15 29.90 -32.06 -15.21
CA TYR A 15 28.76 -31.78 -16.11
C TYR A 15 27.44 -31.84 -15.38
N THR A 16 27.20 -32.78 -14.47
CA THR A 16 25.95 -32.88 -13.70
C THR A 16 25.78 -31.70 -12.75
N VAL A 17 26.82 -31.28 -12.03
CA VAL A 17 26.80 -30.11 -11.15
C VAL A 17 26.55 -28.83 -11.96
N SER A 18 27.16 -28.66 -13.12
CA SER A 18 26.95 -27.50 -14.00
C SER A 18 25.52 -27.42 -14.52
N ILE A 19 24.90 -28.55 -14.89
CA ILE A 19 23.50 -28.62 -15.34
C ILE A 19 22.53 -28.23 -14.19
N TYR A 20 22.79 -28.68 -12.96
CA TYR A 20 21.97 -28.29 -11.79
C TYR A 20 22.06 -26.79 -11.47
N ILE A 21 23.25 -26.19 -11.60
CA ILE A 21 23.45 -24.74 -11.39
C ILE A 21 22.73 -23.94 -12.48
N ILE A 22 22.79 -24.36 -13.74
CA ILE A 22 22.08 -23.67 -14.85
C ILE A 22 20.56 -23.81 -14.68
N LEU A 23 20.06 -24.97 -14.26
CA LEU A 23 18.63 -25.22 -14.04
C LEU A 23 18.08 -24.41 -12.86
N SER A 24 18.89 -24.14 -11.83
CA SER A 24 18.47 -23.34 -10.66
C SER A 24 18.39 -21.84 -10.96
N ILE A 25 19.11 -21.33 -11.96
CA ILE A 25 19.09 -19.91 -12.37
C ILE A 25 17.83 -19.58 -13.20
N LEU A 26 17.21 -20.58 -13.83
CA LEU A 26 16.03 -20.40 -14.68
C LEU A 26 14.70 -20.21 -13.90
N PHE A 27 14.69 -20.40 -12.56
CA PHE A 27 13.46 -20.36 -11.75
C PHE A 27 13.19 -19.04 -11.02
N THR A 28 14.02 -18.00 -11.17
CA THR A 28 13.81 -16.71 -10.51
C THR A 28 13.25 -15.64 -11.43
N THR A 29 12.18 -15.92 -12.17
CA THR A 29 11.37 -14.87 -12.76
C THR A 29 10.43 -14.33 -11.67
N GLN A 30 10.90 -13.36 -10.89
CA GLN A 30 10.00 -12.55 -10.06
C GLN A 30 9.11 -11.76 -11.02
N ALA A 31 7.83 -12.13 -11.06
CA ALA A 31 6.82 -11.37 -11.78
C ALA A 31 6.68 -10.00 -11.09
N LEU A 32 7.37 -8.99 -11.59
CA LEU A 32 7.22 -7.60 -11.16
C LEU A 32 5.77 -7.20 -11.44
N SER A 33 4.95 -7.09 -10.40
CA SER A 33 3.57 -6.62 -10.53
C SER A 33 3.57 -5.17 -11.03
N LYS A 34 3.23 -4.97 -12.30
CA LYS A 34 3.22 -3.64 -12.94
C LYS A 34 1.98 -2.87 -12.47
N THR A 35 2.19 -1.85 -11.65
CA THR A 35 1.13 -0.89 -11.28
C THR A 35 0.82 0.03 -12.46
N LYS A 36 -0.46 0.09 -12.87
CA LYS A 36 -0.96 0.93 -13.95
C LYS A 36 -1.72 2.12 -13.38
N LEU A 37 -1.39 3.33 -13.79
CA LEU A 37 -2.18 4.52 -13.52
C LEU A 37 -3.47 4.45 -14.36
N LEU A 38 -4.63 4.59 -13.70
CA LEU A 38 -5.95 4.64 -14.32
C LEU A 38 -6.39 6.08 -14.63
N GLY A 39 -5.92 7.03 -13.83
CA GLY A 39 -6.21 8.45 -14.00
C GLY A 39 -5.78 9.28 -12.81
N THR A 40 -5.77 10.60 -13.01
CA THR A 40 -5.49 11.61 -11.99
C THR A 40 -6.66 12.59 -11.93
N GLU A 41 -7.25 12.75 -10.77
CA GLU A 41 -8.38 13.62 -10.51
C GLU A 41 -8.02 14.62 -9.39
N LYS A 42 -7.52 15.79 -9.79
CA LYS A 42 -7.03 16.84 -8.90
C LYS A 42 -5.98 16.31 -7.89
N TYR A 43 -6.34 16.13 -6.61
CA TYR A 43 -5.43 15.65 -5.56
C TYR A 43 -5.38 14.12 -5.45
N TRP A 44 -6.17 13.38 -6.24
CA TRP A 44 -6.31 11.93 -6.16
C TRP A 44 -5.80 11.24 -7.42
N LYS A 45 -5.04 10.17 -7.23
CA LYS A 45 -4.57 9.29 -8.30
C LYS A 45 -5.19 7.92 -8.14
N ALA A 46 -5.66 7.34 -9.24
CA ALA A 46 -6.24 6.00 -9.29
C ALA A 46 -5.28 5.04 -9.98
N TYR A 47 -5.12 3.86 -9.40
CA TYR A 47 -4.20 2.83 -9.89
C TYR A 47 -4.87 1.45 -9.92
N SER A 48 -4.33 0.59 -10.77
CA SER A 48 -4.62 -0.85 -10.77
C SER A 48 -3.32 -1.63 -10.78
N THR A 49 -3.27 -2.71 -10.01
CA THR A 49 -2.13 -3.62 -9.93
C THR A 49 -2.64 -5.05 -9.78
N LYS A 50 -1.74 -6.03 -9.80
CA LYS A 50 -2.03 -7.41 -9.41
C LYS A 50 -1.20 -7.76 -8.19
N ILE A 51 -1.83 -8.19 -7.11
CA ILE A 51 -1.19 -8.71 -5.91
C ILE A 51 -1.58 -10.18 -5.82
N GLU A 52 -0.60 -11.09 -5.78
CA GLU A 52 -0.83 -12.55 -5.72
C GLU A 52 -1.87 -13.06 -6.75
N LYS A 53 -1.77 -12.60 -8.00
CA LYS A 53 -2.69 -12.86 -9.12
C LYS A 53 -4.05 -12.18 -9.01
N THR A 54 -4.41 -11.58 -7.89
CA THR A 54 -5.68 -10.86 -7.69
C THR A 54 -5.55 -9.41 -8.15
N LYS A 55 -6.50 -8.97 -8.99
CA LYS A 55 -6.55 -7.57 -9.42
C LYS A 55 -6.97 -6.69 -8.24
N THR A 56 -6.14 -5.70 -7.93
CA THR A 56 -6.35 -4.71 -6.87
C THR A 56 -6.33 -3.32 -7.48
N CYS A 57 -7.32 -2.51 -7.17
CA CYS A 57 -7.41 -1.12 -7.59
C CYS A 57 -7.44 -0.23 -6.36
N PHE A 58 -6.74 0.90 -6.42
CA PHE A 58 -6.74 1.84 -5.29
C PHE A 58 -6.64 3.27 -5.77
N ILE A 59 -7.22 4.17 -4.99
CA ILE A 59 -6.95 5.59 -5.09
C ILE A 59 -6.07 6.03 -3.93
N THR A 60 -5.27 7.05 -4.17
CA THR A 60 -4.41 7.62 -3.13
C THR A 60 -4.26 9.13 -3.29
N SER A 61 -4.02 9.80 -2.17
CA SER A 61 -3.70 11.22 -2.12
C SER A 61 -2.57 11.46 -1.12
N GLU A 62 -1.74 12.46 -1.39
CA GLU A 62 -0.74 13.00 -0.45
C GLU A 62 -1.36 14.18 0.32
N PRO A 63 -0.91 14.48 1.56
CA PRO A 63 -1.39 15.63 2.29
C PRO A 63 -0.97 16.93 1.60
N ILE A 64 -1.87 17.92 1.63
CA ILE A 64 -1.61 19.30 1.17
C ILE A 64 -0.95 20.15 2.27
N LYS A 65 -1.01 19.70 3.53
CA LYS A 65 -0.38 20.34 4.69
C LYS A 65 -0.06 19.29 5.74
N THR A 66 1.09 19.43 6.38
CA THR A 66 1.50 18.63 7.55
C THR A 66 1.93 19.56 8.68
N GLU A 67 1.48 19.27 9.90
CA GLU A 67 1.79 20.01 11.12
C GLU A 67 2.28 19.05 12.20
N GLY A 68 3.11 19.55 13.10
CA GLY A 68 3.71 18.79 14.21
C GLY A 68 5.22 18.73 14.15
N LYS A 69 5.81 18.09 15.16
CA LYS A 69 7.28 17.96 15.26
C LYS A 69 7.73 16.64 14.64
N PHE A 70 8.38 16.69 13.48
CA PHE A 70 8.97 15.55 12.80
C PHE A 70 10.20 15.97 11.98
N ASN A 71 11.10 15.01 11.74
CA ASN A 71 12.19 15.22 10.80
C ASN A 71 11.70 14.92 9.38
N LYS A 72 11.75 15.93 8.49
CA LYS A 72 11.28 15.81 7.11
C LYS A 72 12.10 14.81 6.29
N ASP A 73 13.40 14.72 6.54
CA ASP A 73 14.32 13.86 5.79
C ASP A 73 14.12 12.38 6.14
N ASN A 74 13.67 12.10 7.37
CA ASN A 74 13.48 10.75 7.89
C ASN A 74 12.01 10.28 7.80
N ARG A 75 11.08 11.16 7.42
CA ARG A 75 9.69 10.79 7.24
C ARG A 75 9.46 10.23 5.83
N GLY A 76 9.02 8.98 5.74
CA GLY A 76 8.51 8.43 4.50
C GLY A 76 7.26 9.21 4.01
N LYS A 77 6.92 9.08 2.72
CA LYS A 77 5.75 9.77 2.16
C LYS A 77 4.45 9.28 2.81
N PRO A 78 3.63 10.18 3.36
CA PRO A 78 2.31 9.85 3.89
C PRO A 78 1.27 9.77 2.77
N TYR A 79 0.31 8.86 2.94
CA TYR A 79 -0.79 8.66 1.99
C TYR A 79 -2.07 8.26 2.70
N VAL A 80 -3.19 8.65 2.13
CA VAL A 80 -4.49 8.02 2.35
C VAL A 80 -4.82 7.14 1.16
N PHE A 81 -5.40 5.95 1.41
CA PHE A 81 -5.81 4.98 0.40
C PHE A 81 -7.28 4.63 0.54
N VAL A 82 -7.92 4.36 -0.60
CA VAL A 82 -9.15 3.56 -0.67
C VAL A 82 -8.94 2.47 -1.69
N THR A 83 -9.13 1.22 -1.29
CA THR A 83 -8.76 0.03 -2.06
C THR A 83 -9.96 -0.85 -2.36
N ASN A 84 -10.03 -1.33 -3.62
CA ASN A 84 -10.93 -2.37 -4.09
C ASN A 84 -10.12 -3.61 -4.48
N ILE A 85 -10.52 -4.77 -3.99
CA ILE A 85 -9.96 -6.06 -4.36
C ILE A 85 -11.01 -6.79 -5.18
N LYS A 86 -10.69 -7.17 -6.40
CA LYS A 86 -11.64 -7.89 -7.29
C LYS A 86 -12.10 -9.19 -6.62
N ASN A 87 -13.42 -9.39 -6.55
CA ASN A 87 -14.07 -10.51 -5.84
C ASN A 87 -13.78 -10.56 -4.32
N GLY A 88 -13.42 -9.45 -3.72
CA GLY A 88 -13.08 -9.31 -2.30
C GLY A 88 -13.62 -8.03 -1.69
N THR A 89 -12.84 -7.44 -0.79
CA THR A 89 -13.20 -6.21 -0.08
C THR A 89 -13.26 -5.02 -1.04
N ASN A 90 -14.29 -4.21 -0.89
CA ASN A 90 -14.47 -2.95 -1.61
C ASN A 90 -14.41 -1.76 -0.65
N HIS A 91 -13.70 -0.72 -1.09
CA HIS A 91 -13.58 0.56 -0.39
C HIS A 91 -12.90 0.46 0.99
N GLU A 92 -11.92 -0.44 1.16
CA GLU A 92 -11.10 -0.47 2.36
C GLU A 92 -10.33 0.84 2.49
N VAL A 93 -10.48 1.52 3.63
CA VAL A 93 -9.79 2.78 3.93
C VAL A 93 -8.55 2.50 4.78
N SER A 94 -7.40 3.00 4.32
CA SER A 94 -6.17 2.92 5.11
C SER A 94 -5.31 4.17 4.98
N ILE A 95 -4.48 4.38 5.99
CA ILE A 95 -3.51 5.47 6.07
C ILE A 95 -2.10 4.87 6.10
N LYS A 96 -1.17 5.47 5.38
CA LYS A 96 0.26 5.30 5.58
C LYS A 96 0.81 6.62 6.11
N ALA A 97 1.40 6.61 7.30
CA ALA A 97 1.86 7.85 7.95
C ALA A 97 3.28 8.26 7.55
N GLY A 98 4.09 7.32 7.04
CA GLY A 98 5.51 7.53 6.78
C GLY A 98 6.37 7.55 8.05
N PHE A 99 5.82 7.15 9.18
CA PHE A 99 6.47 6.92 10.47
C PHE A 99 5.69 5.86 11.25
N ASN A 100 6.36 5.13 12.14
CA ASN A 100 5.67 4.16 13.00
C ASN A 100 4.82 4.89 14.04
N PHE A 101 3.56 4.49 14.15
CA PHE A 101 2.66 5.01 15.17
C PHE A 101 3.04 4.53 16.58
N LYS A 102 2.70 5.32 17.57
CA LYS A 102 2.80 4.91 18.97
C LYS A 102 1.79 3.81 19.26
N LYS A 103 2.26 2.69 19.81
CA LYS A 103 1.41 1.55 20.22
C LYS A 103 0.27 2.00 21.14
N ASN A 104 -0.90 1.40 20.99
CA ASN A 104 -2.09 1.66 21.82
C ASN A 104 -2.58 3.14 21.78
N LYS A 105 -2.35 3.83 20.66
CA LYS A 105 -2.88 5.19 20.41
C LYS A 105 -3.62 5.19 19.09
N ASP A 106 -4.93 5.45 19.16
CA ASP A 106 -5.79 5.56 17.98
C ASP A 106 -5.26 6.65 17.02
N VAL A 107 -5.45 6.40 15.74
CA VAL A 107 -5.31 7.43 14.71
C VAL A 107 -6.68 8.04 14.48
N ILE A 108 -6.78 9.37 14.51
CA ILE A 108 -8.04 10.08 14.31
C ILE A 108 -8.17 10.47 12.84
N PHE A 109 -9.23 10.00 12.22
CA PHE A 109 -9.66 10.32 10.87
C PHE A 109 -10.85 11.27 10.95
N GLU A 110 -10.70 12.51 10.52
CA GLU A 110 -11.70 13.55 10.65
C GLU A 110 -12.08 14.13 9.30
N VAL A 111 -13.35 14.06 8.93
CA VAL A 111 -13.90 14.71 7.73
C VAL A 111 -14.87 15.80 8.18
N ASP A 112 -14.51 17.06 7.87
CA ASP A 112 -15.33 18.24 8.18
C ASP A 112 -15.89 18.23 9.62
N GLY A 113 -15.03 17.95 10.60
CA GLY A 113 -15.35 17.93 12.03
C GLY A 113 -15.87 16.58 12.58
N LYS A 114 -16.25 15.63 11.73
CA LYS A 114 -16.69 14.29 12.16
C LYS A 114 -15.50 13.35 12.32
N LYS A 115 -15.27 12.89 13.55
CA LYS A 115 -14.12 12.07 13.93
C LYS A 115 -14.45 10.58 13.96
N THR A 116 -13.56 9.77 13.43
CA THR A 116 -13.58 8.31 13.49
C THR A 116 -12.20 7.83 13.93
N LYS A 117 -12.15 6.78 14.73
CA LYS A 117 -10.90 6.14 15.15
C LYS A 117 -10.48 5.08 14.14
N LEU A 118 -9.20 5.04 13.86
CA LEU A 118 -8.54 3.95 13.13
C LEU A 118 -7.53 3.29 14.05
N PHE A 119 -7.33 1.97 13.91
CA PHE A 119 -6.33 1.24 14.67
C PHE A 119 -4.99 1.22 13.92
N PRO A 120 -3.89 1.59 14.56
CA PRO A 120 -2.57 1.57 13.94
C PRO A 120 -1.89 0.21 14.06
N VAL A 121 -1.16 -0.16 12.99
CA VAL A 121 -0.17 -1.24 12.97
C VAL A 121 1.06 -0.69 12.24
N ASP A 122 2.20 -0.60 12.92
CA ASP A 122 3.44 -0.03 12.41
C ASP A 122 3.25 1.39 11.85
N ASP A 123 3.49 1.60 10.55
CA ASP A 123 3.34 2.89 9.86
C ASP A 123 1.97 3.08 9.19
N ARG A 124 1.04 2.13 9.41
CA ARG A 124 -0.30 2.14 8.81
C ARG A 124 -1.40 2.19 9.83
N ALA A 125 -2.60 2.62 9.40
CA ALA A 125 -3.81 2.55 10.20
C ALA A 125 -5.01 2.17 9.33
N TRP A 126 -5.93 1.38 9.89
CA TRP A 126 -7.12 0.87 9.21
C TRP A 126 -8.39 1.13 10.02
N SER A 127 -9.52 1.06 9.35
CA SER A 127 -10.82 0.97 10.03
C SER A 127 -11.02 -0.43 10.61
N GLU A 128 -11.87 -0.55 11.63
CA GLU A 128 -12.15 -1.82 12.31
C GLU A 128 -13.12 -2.72 11.51
N SER A 129 -13.81 -2.20 10.51
CA SER A 129 -14.82 -2.96 9.77
C SER A 129 -15.22 -2.33 8.44
N THR A 130 -15.75 -3.13 7.53
CA THR A 130 -16.33 -2.68 6.25
C THR A 130 -17.53 -1.72 6.43
N LYS A 131 -18.22 -1.76 7.57
CA LYS A 131 -19.27 -0.79 7.91
C LYS A 131 -18.67 0.59 8.15
N ILE A 132 -17.54 0.66 8.86
CA ILE A 132 -16.82 1.91 9.11
C ILE A 132 -16.20 2.41 7.81
N ASP A 133 -15.58 1.55 7.00
CA ASP A 133 -15.08 1.93 5.67
C ASP A 133 -16.12 2.62 4.81
N ARG A 134 -17.32 2.02 4.71
CA ARG A 134 -18.45 2.62 3.98
C ARG A 134 -18.82 3.99 4.52
N PHE A 135 -18.86 4.16 5.85
CA PHE A 135 -19.15 5.45 6.48
C PHE A 135 -18.06 6.48 6.13
N LEU A 136 -16.78 6.12 6.22
CA LEU A 136 -15.65 7.00 5.89
C LEU A 136 -15.70 7.42 4.42
N VAL A 137 -15.90 6.47 3.50
CA VAL A 137 -16.00 6.78 2.06
C VAL A 137 -17.20 7.69 1.75
N GLN A 138 -18.36 7.47 2.37
CA GLN A 138 -19.51 8.36 2.22
C GLN A 138 -19.23 9.76 2.76
N SER A 139 -18.54 9.87 3.90
CA SER A 139 -18.12 11.16 4.47
C SER A 139 -17.15 11.87 3.53
N MET A 140 -16.14 11.16 2.98
CA MET A 140 -15.20 11.75 2.02
C MET A 140 -15.87 12.18 0.71
N ARG A 141 -16.90 11.47 0.23
CA ARG A 141 -17.66 11.88 -0.98
C ARG A 141 -18.38 13.22 -0.83
N LYS A 142 -18.82 13.54 0.39
CA LYS A 142 -19.59 14.75 0.71
C LYS A 142 -18.71 15.86 1.28
N GLY A 143 -17.55 15.51 1.81
CA GLY A 143 -16.66 16.41 2.51
C GLY A 143 -15.74 17.20 1.59
N GLN A 144 -15.10 18.20 2.15
CA GLN A 144 -14.13 19.05 1.47
C GLN A 144 -12.69 18.77 1.93
N LYS A 145 -12.54 18.43 3.20
CA LYS A 145 -11.25 18.26 3.86
C LYS A 145 -11.23 17.01 4.73
N LEU A 146 -10.15 16.25 4.65
CA LEU A 146 -9.81 15.17 5.56
C LEU A 146 -8.60 15.60 6.40
N ILE A 147 -8.68 15.40 7.71
CA ILE A 147 -7.59 15.59 8.66
C ILE A 147 -7.28 14.23 9.29
N VAL A 148 -6.02 13.81 9.23
CA VAL A 148 -5.52 12.62 9.90
C VAL A 148 -4.58 13.06 11.02
N THR A 149 -4.90 12.69 12.26
CA THR A 149 -4.06 12.95 13.42
C THR A 149 -3.52 11.64 13.98
N GLY A 150 -2.20 11.52 14.03
CA GLY A 150 -1.50 10.38 14.60
C GLY A 150 -0.46 10.79 15.63
N ILE A 151 -0.11 9.85 16.52
CA ILE A 151 1.01 9.99 17.45
C ILE A 151 2.13 9.09 16.96
N SER A 152 3.31 9.64 16.70
CA SER A 152 4.49 8.86 16.30
C SER A 152 5.06 8.05 17.47
N ALA A 153 5.84 7.01 17.18
CA ALA A 153 6.46 6.17 18.21
C ALA A 153 7.23 6.97 19.27
N PRO A 154 7.98 8.05 18.92
CA PRO A 154 8.60 8.94 19.90
C PRO A 154 7.60 9.80 20.70
N GLY A 155 6.32 9.81 20.35
CA GLY A 155 5.27 10.54 21.09
C GLY A 155 4.87 11.89 20.49
N ASN A 156 5.38 12.25 19.31
CA ASN A 156 5.02 13.52 18.66
C ASN A 156 3.63 13.41 17.99
N LYS A 157 2.81 14.41 18.20
CA LYS A 157 1.54 14.57 17.48
C LYS A 157 1.81 15.12 16.09
N ILE A 158 1.30 14.45 15.06
CA ILE A 158 1.42 14.84 13.66
C ILE A 158 0.03 14.91 13.05
N ILE A 159 -0.22 15.96 12.28
CA ILE A 159 -1.51 16.26 11.67
C ILE A 159 -1.29 16.43 10.18
N ASP A 160 -1.88 15.55 9.37
CA ASP A 160 -1.88 15.62 7.93
C ASP A 160 -3.24 16.06 7.42
N THR A 161 -3.29 17.09 6.59
CA THR A 161 -4.50 17.60 5.96
C THR A 161 -4.51 17.22 4.47
N TYR A 162 -5.61 16.62 4.03
CA TYR A 162 -5.83 16.19 2.63
C TYR A 162 -7.01 16.95 2.04
N SER A 163 -6.92 17.28 0.75
CA SER A 163 -8.05 17.80 -0.02
C SER A 163 -8.90 16.63 -0.53
N LEU A 164 -10.21 16.70 -0.36
CA LEU A 164 -11.16 15.74 -0.93
C LEU A 164 -11.60 16.09 -2.36
N SER A 165 -11.06 17.19 -2.92
CA SER A 165 -11.33 17.57 -4.31
C SER A 165 -10.77 16.54 -5.28
N GLY A 166 -11.66 15.93 -6.08
CA GLY A 166 -11.33 14.85 -7.02
C GLY A 166 -11.63 13.44 -6.49
N PHE A 167 -11.83 13.27 -5.18
CA PHE A 167 -12.06 11.97 -4.54
C PHE A 167 -13.13 11.13 -5.23
N THR A 168 -14.34 11.68 -5.39
CA THR A 168 -15.47 10.92 -5.99
C THR A 168 -15.21 10.51 -7.44
N LYS A 169 -14.49 11.33 -8.23
CA LYS A 169 -14.13 10.98 -9.60
C LYS A 169 -13.08 9.88 -9.64
N ALA A 170 -12.04 9.98 -8.83
CA ALA A 170 -11.01 8.95 -8.71
C ALA A 170 -11.59 7.61 -8.22
N LEU A 171 -12.51 7.64 -7.24
CA LEU A 171 -13.19 6.45 -6.73
C LEU A 171 -13.94 5.70 -7.83
N ARG A 172 -14.66 6.41 -8.73
CA ARG A 172 -15.35 5.79 -9.87
C ARG A 172 -14.40 5.05 -10.82
N LEU A 173 -13.15 5.52 -10.96
CA LEU A 173 -12.16 4.84 -11.81
C LEU A 173 -11.81 3.45 -11.27
N ILE A 174 -11.63 3.34 -9.96
CA ILE A 174 -11.33 2.03 -9.34
C ILE A 174 -12.58 1.15 -9.26
N ASP A 175 -13.75 1.72 -9.02
CA ASP A 175 -15.02 0.99 -9.04
C ASP A 175 -15.22 0.33 -10.42
N LYS A 176 -15.05 1.08 -11.51
CA LYS A 176 -15.16 0.56 -12.88
C LYS A 176 -14.07 -0.46 -13.22
N SER A 177 -12.86 -0.30 -12.67
CA SER A 177 -11.73 -1.15 -13.04
C SER A 177 -11.70 -2.47 -12.27
N CYS A 178 -12.18 -2.50 -11.03
CA CYS A 178 -12.14 -3.67 -10.15
C CYS A 178 -13.52 -4.24 -9.77
N SER A 179 -14.56 -3.81 -10.46
CA SER A 179 -15.88 -4.47 -10.42
C SER A 179 -15.81 -5.87 -11.02
#